data_686d06ebd0b6d12045a52573ad247d65
#
_entry.id   686d06ebd0b6d12045a52573ad247d65
#
_cell.length_a   1.000
_cell.length_b   1.000
_cell.length_c   1.000
_cell.angle_alpha   90.00
_cell.angle_beta   90.00
_cell.angle_gamma   90.00
#
_symmetry.space_group_name_H-M   'P 1'
#
loop_
_entity.id
_entity.type
_entity.pdbx_description
1 polymer ?
#
loop_
_entity_poly.entity_id
_entity_poly.type
_entity_poly.pdbx_seq_one_letter_code
_entity_poly.pdbx_strand_id
1 'polypeptide(L)'
;MNEIAAACQVSLSTVYRILRKPERAATPVQIQLRGLLVQNGYLSDFHYPAKINLLCVTVPGEYMHSSAMFFELQKICMEQNIGLSLCNYAQLESMVRMTDAKGILFNICPAEWKNFPLPCVVLKPTYSTGTYTSVGEDDVGGLLMLFHHLKSLGHQRIFYFVPVEYNEKIHLQERFCLDKIKSLYTLNGLSYEEDLICCRQVTPQTHHRMLNEAVDYFLRLKNRPTAVVLSGDIYAGDFYRYLRAAGLRIPEDVSIAGIDNLRRYCSFIDQSVDTFAEVCHLDPPLTTVDYPLEEIASAAVELLLKQIENPLQPRRRILLQPELILTNSITKAKGKR
;
A
#
# COMPACT_ATOMS: atom_id res chain seq x y z
N MET A 1 28.18 34.62 1.41
CA MET A 1 28.07 34.70 2.90
C MET A 1 27.81 36.10 3.40
N ASN A 2 28.60 37.10 2.98
CA ASN A 2 28.36 38.52 3.38
C ASN A 2 26.99 39.03 2.89
N GLU A 3 26.58 38.68 1.68
CA GLU A 3 25.30 39.08 1.11
C GLU A 3 24.13 38.45 1.88
N ILE A 4 24.26 37.17 2.27
CA ILE A 4 23.25 36.47 3.08
C ILE A 4 23.15 37.07 4.49
N ALA A 5 24.30 37.41 5.10
CA ALA A 5 24.33 38.08 6.39
C ALA A 5 23.62 39.44 6.32
N ALA A 6 23.89 40.21 5.26
CA ALA A 6 23.26 41.52 5.03
C ALA A 6 21.74 41.38 4.77
N ALA A 7 21.32 40.42 3.97
CA ALA A 7 19.91 40.16 3.65
C ALA A 7 19.09 39.81 4.90
N CYS A 8 19.69 39.13 5.89
CA CYS A 8 19.04 38.79 7.15
C CYS A 8 19.35 39.80 8.30
N GLN A 9 20.12 40.82 8.02
CA GLN A 9 20.57 41.82 9.05
C GLN A 9 21.23 41.17 10.27
N VAL A 10 22.07 40.16 10.02
CA VAL A 10 22.79 39.43 11.07
C VAL A 10 24.30 39.52 10.88
N SER A 11 25.06 39.27 11.93
CA SER A 11 26.52 39.19 11.83
C SER A 11 26.98 37.92 11.16
N LEU A 12 28.15 37.93 10.51
CA LEU A 12 28.80 36.72 9.94
C LEU A 12 28.96 35.61 10.99
N SER A 13 29.22 35.96 12.26
CA SER A 13 29.31 34.98 13.34
C SER A 13 27.98 34.24 13.54
N THR A 14 26.85 34.92 13.36
CA THR A 14 25.51 34.29 13.40
C THR A 14 25.33 33.35 12.21
N VAL A 15 25.77 33.75 11.03
CA VAL A 15 25.73 32.88 9.84
C VAL A 15 26.53 31.59 10.05
N TYR A 16 27.78 31.72 10.52
CA TYR A 16 28.63 30.54 10.81
C TYR A 16 28.11 29.69 11.94
N ARG A 17 27.43 30.28 12.94
CA ARG A 17 26.78 29.52 14.02
C ARG A 17 25.64 28.69 13.50
N ILE A 18 24.80 29.23 12.60
CA ILE A 18 23.71 28.50 11.96
C ILE A 18 24.25 27.45 10.98
N LEU A 19 25.32 27.73 10.23
CA LEU A 19 25.98 26.72 9.40
C LEU A 19 26.49 25.51 10.19
N ARG A 20 27.03 25.73 11.40
CA ARG A 20 27.54 24.64 12.24
C ARG A 20 26.45 23.88 12.98
N LYS A 21 25.35 24.55 13.31
CA LYS A 21 24.21 23.97 14.06
C LYS A 21 22.89 24.53 13.53
N PRO A 22 22.49 24.10 12.31
CA PRO A 22 21.28 24.61 11.66
C PRO A 22 19.99 24.33 12.46
N GLU A 23 20.00 23.27 13.24
CA GLU A 23 18.91 22.87 14.14
C GLU A 23 18.64 23.90 15.27
N ARG A 24 19.55 24.79 15.53
CA ARG A 24 19.40 25.86 16.54
C ARG A 24 18.77 27.14 16.00
N ALA A 25 18.33 27.15 14.75
CA ALA A 25 17.59 28.25 14.16
C ALA A 25 16.17 28.34 14.75
N ALA A 26 15.99 29.06 15.84
CA ALA A 26 14.74 29.15 16.59
C ALA A 26 13.96 30.47 16.39
N THR A 27 14.64 31.54 15.96
CA THR A 27 13.98 32.82 15.71
C THR A 27 13.59 32.98 14.25
N PRO A 28 12.56 33.80 13.92
CA PRO A 28 12.16 34.02 12.53
C PRO A 28 13.33 34.44 11.61
N VAL A 29 14.22 35.31 12.08
CA VAL A 29 15.41 35.77 11.35
C VAL A 29 16.40 34.61 11.11
N GLN A 30 16.58 33.73 12.09
CA GLN A 30 17.47 32.58 11.98
C GLN A 30 16.89 31.54 11.04
N ILE A 31 15.56 31.35 11.01
CA ILE A 31 14.85 30.46 10.06
C ILE A 31 15.00 31.01 8.64
N GLN A 32 14.81 32.34 8.45
CA GLN A 32 15.01 32.99 7.15
C GLN A 32 16.47 32.86 6.67
N LEU A 33 17.44 33.12 7.54
CA LEU A 33 18.86 32.95 7.27
C LEU A 33 19.18 31.55 6.80
N ARG A 34 18.65 30.59 7.48
CA ARG A 34 18.81 29.18 7.10
C ARG A 34 18.25 28.89 5.72
N GLY A 35 17.02 29.33 5.43
CA GLY A 35 16.42 29.17 4.12
C GLY A 35 17.31 29.73 2.99
N LEU A 36 17.90 30.91 3.20
CA LEU A 36 18.85 31.51 2.25
C LEU A 36 20.15 30.71 2.13
N LEU A 37 20.65 30.12 3.22
CA LEU A 37 21.83 29.26 3.17
C LEU A 37 21.59 27.97 2.39
N VAL A 38 20.39 27.40 2.47
CA VAL A 38 19.96 26.23 1.66
C VAL A 38 19.84 26.65 0.20
N GLN A 39 19.10 27.72 -0.11
CA GLN A 39 18.89 28.17 -1.50
C GLN A 39 20.19 28.49 -2.23
N ASN A 40 21.21 28.94 -1.49
CA ASN A 40 22.53 29.23 -2.04
C ASN A 40 23.53 28.07 -1.96
N GLY A 41 23.08 26.87 -1.58
CA GLY A 41 23.91 25.65 -1.56
C GLY A 41 24.96 25.57 -0.46
N TYR A 42 24.89 26.45 0.56
CA TYR A 42 25.79 26.43 1.72
C TYR A 42 25.34 25.46 2.82
N LEU A 43 24.05 25.09 2.84
CA LEU A 43 23.47 24.03 3.63
C LEU A 43 22.74 23.09 2.68
N SER A 44 22.89 21.79 2.90
CA SER A 44 21.99 20.82 2.27
C SER A 44 20.71 20.74 3.11
N ASP A 45 19.57 20.57 2.44
CA ASP A 45 18.29 20.33 3.13
C ASP A 45 18.33 19.06 4.00
N PHE A 46 19.31 18.18 3.75
CA PHE A 46 19.53 16.92 4.45
C PHE A 46 20.24 17.01 5.82
N HIS A 47 20.61 18.21 6.31
CA HIS A 47 21.37 18.38 7.56
C HIS A 47 20.52 18.73 8.79
N TYR A 48 19.20 18.43 8.75
CA TYR A 48 18.42 18.43 9.99
C TYR A 48 18.51 17.06 10.66
N PRO A 49 19.03 16.97 11.89
CA PRO A 49 18.70 15.81 12.69
C PRO A 49 17.17 15.80 12.82
N ALA A 50 16.56 14.73 12.37
CA ALA A 50 15.14 14.53 12.55
C ALA A 50 14.80 14.73 14.03
N LYS A 51 13.66 15.34 14.32
CA LYS A 51 13.18 15.53 15.72
C LYS A 51 13.08 14.18 16.42
N ILE A 52 12.74 13.15 15.64
CA ILE A 52 12.55 11.79 16.09
C ILE A 52 12.84 10.84 14.92
N ASN A 53 13.38 9.67 15.19
CA ASN A 53 13.59 8.62 14.19
C ASN A 53 12.57 7.49 14.38
N LEU A 54 11.97 7.08 13.29
CA LEU A 54 11.06 5.94 13.20
C LEU A 54 11.65 4.87 12.27
N LEU A 55 11.26 3.63 12.50
CA LEU A 55 11.54 2.52 11.59
C LEU A 55 10.26 2.07 10.90
N CYS A 56 10.35 1.84 9.60
CA CYS A 56 9.33 1.13 8.85
C CYS A 56 9.83 -0.28 8.55
N VAL A 57 9.11 -1.28 9.05
CA VAL A 57 9.43 -2.69 8.83
C VAL A 57 8.58 -3.22 7.69
N THR A 58 9.23 -3.76 6.67
CA THR A 58 8.60 -4.40 5.51
C THR A 58 9.14 -5.82 5.32
N VAL A 59 8.44 -6.64 4.57
CA VAL A 59 8.90 -7.99 4.19
C VAL A 59 9.57 -7.92 2.83
N PRO A 60 10.75 -8.54 2.65
CA PRO A 60 11.37 -8.66 1.34
C PRO A 60 10.43 -9.41 0.37
N GLY A 61 10.15 -8.81 -0.78
CA GLY A 61 9.30 -9.42 -1.82
C GLY A 61 7.84 -8.98 -1.78
N GLU A 62 7.38 -8.24 -0.78
CA GLU A 62 6.08 -7.58 -0.86
C GLU A 62 6.13 -6.35 -1.76
N TYR A 63 5.29 -6.42 -2.77
CA TYR A 63 5.31 -5.52 -3.92
C TYR A 63 4.56 -4.21 -3.68
N MET A 64 4.28 -3.55 -4.67
CA MET A 64 3.69 -2.26 -5.03
C MET A 64 2.86 -1.55 -3.94
N HIS A 65 1.89 -2.22 -3.27
CA HIS A 65 1.11 -1.62 -2.20
C HIS A 65 1.99 -1.21 -1.01
N SER A 66 2.95 -2.07 -0.64
CA SER A 66 3.92 -1.77 0.42
C SER A 66 4.84 -0.61 0.03
N SER A 67 5.20 -0.50 -1.25
CA SER A 67 5.99 0.61 -1.77
C SER A 67 5.20 1.92 -1.80
N ALA A 68 3.94 1.88 -2.21
CA ALA A 68 3.04 3.03 -2.20
C ALA A 68 2.82 3.54 -0.77
N MET A 69 2.55 2.65 0.18
CA MET A 69 2.41 3.00 1.59
C MET A 69 3.70 3.61 2.16
N PHE A 70 4.87 3.04 1.83
CA PHE A 70 6.14 3.59 2.27
C PHE A 70 6.38 5.00 1.71
N PHE A 71 6.01 5.25 0.46
CA PHE A 71 6.09 6.57 -0.16
C PHE A 71 5.24 7.60 0.60
N GLU A 72 3.99 7.27 0.94
CA GLU A 72 3.12 8.16 1.71
C GLU A 72 3.68 8.39 3.12
N LEU A 73 4.17 7.35 3.80
CA LEU A 73 4.84 7.49 5.10
C LEU A 73 6.05 8.42 5.02
N GLN A 74 6.87 8.27 3.97
CA GLN A 74 8.05 9.11 3.77
C GLN A 74 7.67 10.58 3.58
N LYS A 75 6.66 10.86 2.78
CA LYS A 75 6.11 12.20 2.56
C LYS A 75 5.66 12.83 3.88
N ILE A 76 4.81 12.15 4.65
CA ILE A 76 4.31 12.62 5.94
C ILE A 76 5.45 12.85 6.95
N CYS A 77 6.40 11.92 7.02
CA CYS A 77 7.55 12.05 7.91
C CYS A 77 8.45 13.24 7.53
N MET A 78 8.69 13.47 6.25
CA MET A 78 9.46 14.63 5.78
C MET A 78 8.79 15.95 6.14
N GLU A 79 7.48 16.09 5.93
CA GLU A 79 6.71 17.29 6.28
C GLU A 79 6.78 17.62 7.79
N GLN A 80 6.87 16.59 8.63
CA GLN A 80 6.94 16.74 10.09
C GLN A 80 8.37 16.76 10.65
N ASN A 81 9.38 16.69 9.80
CA ASN A 81 10.80 16.57 10.18
C ASN A 81 11.08 15.33 11.04
N ILE A 82 10.53 14.20 10.63
CA ILE A 82 10.72 12.88 11.24
C ILE A 82 11.65 12.07 10.33
N GLY A 83 12.67 11.43 10.90
CA GLY A 83 13.52 10.47 10.21
C GLY A 83 12.78 9.15 10.05
N LEU A 84 12.69 8.64 8.82
CA LEU A 84 12.12 7.33 8.53
C LEU A 84 13.16 6.44 7.86
N SER A 85 13.46 5.31 8.48
CA SER A 85 14.38 4.30 7.93
C SER A 85 13.62 3.01 7.63
N LEU A 86 13.92 2.40 6.48
CA LEU A 86 13.33 1.13 6.07
C LEU A 86 14.21 -0.03 6.51
N CYS A 87 13.62 -1.10 7.03
CA CYS A 87 14.31 -2.35 7.32
C CYS A 87 13.37 -3.55 7.15
N ASN A 88 13.96 -4.74 7.04
CA ASN A 88 13.22 -5.98 7.17
C ASN A 88 13.21 -6.47 8.62
N TYR A 89 12.39 -7.50 8.87
CA TYR A 89 12.22 -8.04 10.21
C TYR A 89 13.52 -8.59 10.83
N ALA A 90 14.40 -9.20 10.01
CA ALA A 90 15.68 -9.74 10.48
C ALA A 90 16.67 -8.64 10.88
N GLN A 91 16.54 -7.45 10.31
CA GLN A 91 17.40 -6.29 10.58
C GLN A 91 16.88 -5.42 11.73
N LEU A 92 15.66 -5.64 12.21
CA LEU A 92 14.97 -4.75 13.13
C LEU A 92 15.77 -4.41 14.38
N GLU A 93 16.30 -5.41 15.09
CA GLU A 93 17.04 -5.17 16.33
C GLU A 93 18.32 -4.35 16.12
N SER A 94 19.05 -4.61 15.02
CA SER A 94 20.25 -3.85 14.69
C SER A 94 19.90 -2.41 14.29
N MET A 95 18.85 -2.23 13.51
CA MET A 95 18.39 -0.90 13.06
C MET A 95 17.88 -0.05 14.21
N VAL A 96 17.16 -0.62 15.19
CA VAL A 96 16.77 0.09 16.42
C VAL A 96 17.98 0.68 17.13
N ARG A 97 19.06 -0.10 17.26
CA ARG A 97 20.31 0.38 17.91
C ARG A 97 21.05 1.42 17.08
N MET A 98 21.08 1.25 15.76
CA MET A 98 21.86 2.12 14.86
C MET A 98 21.21 3.47 14.63
N THR A 99 19.87 3.54 14.59
CA THR A 99 19.13 4.74 14.20
C THR A 99 18.59 5.54 15.39
N ASP A 100 18.77 5.07 16.62
CA ASP A 100 18.12 5.64 17.83
C ASP A 100 16.61 5.81 17.64
N ALA A 101 15.96 4.84 16.96
CA ALA A 101 14.55 4.88 16.66
C ALA A 101 13.72 4.88 17.95
N LYS A 102 12.66 5.68 17.97
CA LYS A 102 11.73 5.82 19.10
C LYS A 102 10.42 5.07 18.89
N GLY A 103 10.15 4.62 17.67
CA GLY A 103 8.93 3.89 17.33
C GLY A 103 9.07 3.09 16.04
N ILE A 104 8.14 2.15 15.85
CA ILE A 104 8.16 1.22 14.73
C ILE A 104 6.79 1.24 14.02
N LEU A 105 6.83 1.40 12.70
CA LEU A 105 5.70 1.21 11.79
C LEU A 105 5.87 -0.16 11.11
N PHE A 106 4.94 -1.07 11.33
CA PHE A 106 4.92 -2.34 10.63
C PHE A 106 4.02 -2.21 9.40
N ASN A 107 4.61 -2.15 8.22
CA ASN A 107 3.87 -2.15 6.95
C ASN A 107 3.19 -3.49 6.68
N ILE A 108 3.59 -4.52 7.43
CA ILE A 108 2.95 -5.82 7.46
C ILE A 108 2.90 -6.33 8.90
N CYS A 109 1.84 -7.08 9.22
CA CYS A 109 1.73 -7.69 10.53
C CYS A 109 2.74 -8.84 10.69
N PRO A 110 3.60 -8.82 11.72
CA PRO A 110 4.51 -9.94 11.99
C PRO A 110 3.72 -11.23 12.22
N ALA A 111 4.19 -12.33 11.64
CA ALA A 111 3.56 -13.65 11.81
C ALA A 111 3.57 -14.11 13.29
N GLU A 112 4.59 -13.70 14.03
CA GLU A 112 4.69 -13.90 15.47
C GLU A 112 4.81 -12.55 16.15
N TRP A 113 3.82 -12.23 16.99
CA TRP A 113 3.87 -11.01 17.77
C TRP A 113 4.84 -11.20 18.94
N LYS A 114 5.93 -10.46 18.92
CA LYS A 114 6.84 -10.32 20.06
C LYS A 114 6.53 -9.00 20.77
N ASN A 115 6.75 -8.96 22.08
CA ASN A 115 6.75 -7.69 22.79
C ASN A 115 7.96 -6.87 22.37
N PHE A 116 7.74 -5.90 21.50
CA PHE A 116 8.79 -4.97 21.09
C PHE A 116 9.01 -3.94 22.19
N PRO A 117 10.26 -3.55 22.45
CA PRO A 117 10.60 -2.58 23.49
C PRO A 117 10.17 -1.14 23.14
N LEU A 118 9.80 -0.89 21.89
CA LEU A 118 9.37 0.41 21.40
C LEU A 118 7.87 0.41 21.07
N PRO A 119 7.23 1.59 21.19
CA PRO A 119 5.89 1.79 20.65
C PRO A 119 5.81 1.38 19.19
N CYS A 120 4.69 0.77 18.79
CA CYS A 120 4.53 0.31 17.42
C CYS A 120 3.08 0.44 16.93
N VAL A 121 2.95 0.69 15.61
CA VAL A 121 1.68 0.71 14.89
C VAL A 121 1.78 -0.21 13.67
N VAL A 122 0.74 -1.00 13.44
CA VAL A 122 0.63 -1.91 12.30
C VAL A 122 -0.26 -1.28 11.24
N LEU A 123 0.22 -1.19 10.00
CA LEU A 123 -0.46 -0.56 8.87
C LEU A 123 -1.37 -1.52 8.08
N LYS A 124 -1.16 -2.82 8.23
CA LYS A 124 -1.96 -3.85 7.56
C LYS A 124 -2.39 -4.93 8.55
N PRO A 125 -3.42 -4.66 9.37
CA PRO A 125 -3.77 -5.52 10.52
C PRO A 125 -4.51 -6.81 10.13
N THR A 126 -4.32 -7.36 8.96
CA THR A 126 -5.25 -8.26 8.30
C THR A 126 -5.52 -9.58 9.03
N TYR A 127 -4.58 -10.15 9.82
CA TYR A 127 -4.75 -11.55 10.29
C TYR A 127 -4.21 -11.85 11.67
N SER A 128 -3.99 -10.86 12.52
CA SER A 128 -3.37 -11.09 13.82
C SER A 128 -4.37 -10.97 14.97
N THR A 129 -4.32 -11.94 15.86
CA THR A 129 -4.97 -11.87 17.19
C THR A 129 -4.21 -10.96 18.16
N GLY A 130 -3.18 -10.27 17.70
CA GLY A 130 -2.29 -9.44 18.51
C GLY A 130 -2.99 -8.21 19.09
N THR A 131 -2.59 -7.87 20.29
CA THR A 131 -3.04 -6.69 21.02
C THR A 131 -2.14 -5.50 20.72
N TYR A 132 -2.21 -4.94 19.51
CA TYR A 132 -1.42 -3.79 19.07
C TYR A 132 -2.32 -2.67 18.53
N THR A 133 -1.77 -1.47 18.44
CA THR A 133 -2.42 -0.38 17.71
C THR A 133 -2.25 -0.59 16.22
N SER A 134 -3.31 -0.40 15.47
CA SER A 134 -3.27 -0.55 14.01
C SER A 134 -4.12 0.48 13.30
N VAL A 135 -3.67 0.84 12.11
CA VAL A 135 -4.42 1.63 11.12
C VAL A 135 -4.30 0.90 9.80
N GLY A 136 -5.40 0.74 9.09
CA GLY A 136 -5.37 0.06 7.80
C GLY A 136 -6.63 0.31 6.99
N GLU A 137 -6.64 -0.29 5.83
CA GLU A 137 -7.78 -0.30 4.93
C GLU A 137 -8.91 -1.23 5.41
N ASP A 138 -10.15 -0.88 5.10
CA ASP A 138 -11.30 -1.78 5.20
C ASP A 138 -11.41 -2.64 3.93
N ASP A 139 -10.54 -3.65 3.82
CA ASP A 139 -10.55 -4.60 2.69
C ASP A 139 -11.90 -5.25 2.46
N VAL A 140 -12.59 -5.61 3.55
CA VAL A 140 -13.89 -6.29 3.46
C VAL A 140 -14.92 -5.33 2.88
N GLY A 141 -14.96 -4.10 3.38
CA GLY A 141 -15.84 -3.05 2.87
C GLY A 141 -15.60 -2.78 1.39
N GLY A 142 -14.34 -2.66 0.97
CA GLY A 142 -13.97 -2.44 -0.42
C GLY A 142 -14.43 -3.57 -1.35
N LEU A 143 -14.17 -4.81 -0.96
CA LEU A 143 -14.62 -5.98 -1.74
C LEU A 143 -16.15 -6.10 -1.75
N LEU A 144 -16.83 -5.81 -0.64
CA LEU A 144 -18.30 -5.81 -0.59
C LEU A 144 -18.88 -4.79 -1.58
N MET A 145 -18.33 -3.57 -1.63
CA MET A 145 -18.76 -2.54 -2.58
C MET A 145 -18.57 -3.00 -4.03
N LEU A 146 -17.39 -3.57 -4.35
CA LEU A 146 -17.10 -4.05 -5.70
C LEU A 146 -18.03 -5.20 -6.12
N PHE A 147 -18.21 -6.21 -5.26
CA PHE A 147 -19.10 -7.33 -5.52
C PHE A 147 -20.56 -6.90 -5.66
N HIS A 148 -21.01 -5.97 -4.80
CA HIS A 148 -22.35 -5.38 -4.88
C HIS A 148 -22.56 -4.66 -6.22
N HIS A 149 -21.56 -3.87 -6.65
CA HIS A 149 -21.63 -3.15 -7.91
C HIS A 149 -21.69 -4.11 -9.11
N LEU A 150 -20.82 -5.12 -9.16
CA LEU A 150 -20.84 -6.15 -10.21
C LEU A 150 -22.20 -6.88 -10.25
N LYS A 151 -22.75 -7.24 -9.09
CA LYS A 151 -24.08 -7.85 -9.01
C LYS A 151 -25.17 -6.93 -9.56
N SER A 152 -25.12 -5.63 -9.24
CA SER A 152 -26.09 -4.63 -9.75
C SER A 152 -26.06 -4.52 -11.29
N LEU A 153 -24.91 -4.80 -11.89
CA LEU A 153 -24.74 -4.90 -13.34
C LEU A 153 -25.19 -6.26 -13.92
N GLY A 154 -25.71 -7.18 -13.09
CA GLY A 154 -26.24 -8.49 -13.50
C GLY A 154 -25.25 -9.63 -13.47
N HIS A 155 -24.03 -9.43 -13.00
CA HIS A 155 -23.07 -10.51 -12.85
C HIS A 155 -23.48 -11.43 -11.69
N GLN A 156 -23.85 -12.66 -11.99
CA GLN A 156 -24.28 -13.67 -11.00
C GLN A 156 -23.13 -14.61 -10.60
N ARG A 157 -22.18 -14.80 -11.49
CA ARG A 157 -20.96 -15.58 -11.27
C ARG A 157 -19.77 -14.65 -11.45
N ILE A 158 -18.97 -14.52 -10.43
CA ILE A 158 -17.79 -13.66 -10.39
C ILE A 158 -16.60 -14.57 -10.12
N PHE A 159 -15.59 -14.53 -10.96
CA PHE A 159 -14.33 -15.25 -10.75
C PHE A 159 -13.42 -14.37 -9.90
N TYR A 160 -12.83 -14.94 -8.86
CA TYR A 160 -11.91 -14.21 -7.98
C TYR A 160 -10.52 -14.85 -8.03
N PHE A 161 -9.54 -14.07 -8.46
CA PHE A 161 -8.14 -14.50 -8.48
C PHE A 161 -7.42 -14.01 -7.20
N VAL A 162 -6.77 -14.95 -6.51
CA VAL A 162 -6.00 -14.70 -5.29
C VAL A 162 -4.60 -15.27 -5.45
N PRO A 163 -3.55 -14.46 -5.40
CA PRO A 163 -2.20 -14.98 -5.27
C PRO A 163 -2.00 -15.54 -3.86
N VAL A 164 -1.25 -16.59 -3.78
CA VAL A 164 -0.86 -17.22 -2.51
C VAL A 164 0.66 -17.17 -2.41
N GLU A 165 1.16 -16.60 -1.33
CA GLU A 165 2.60 -16.62 -1.06
C GLU A 165 3.01 -17.92 -0.37
N TYR A 166 4.18 -18.45 -0.76
CA TYR A 166 4.70 -19.67 -0.14
C TYR A 166 5.36 -19.35 1.21
N ASN A 167 4.67 -19.72 2.29
CA ASN A 167 5.22 -19.75 3.64
C ASN A 167 4.53 -20.87 4.41
N GLU A 168 5.24 -21.66 5.21
CA GLU A 168 4.66 -22.78 5.99
C GLU A 168 3.51 -22.40 6.93
N LYS A 169 3.38 -21.10 7.26
CA LYS A 169 2.27 -20.54 8.05
C LYS A 169 1.04 -20.18 7.21
N ILE A 170 1.10 -20.33 5.89
CA ILE A 170 0.09 -19.88 4.91
C ILE A 170 -1.23 -20.63 5.00
N HIS A 171 -1.24 -21.89 5.42
CA HIS A 171 -2.49 -22.64 5.51
C HIS A 171 -3.59 -21.97 6.36
N LEU A 172 -3.19 -21.21 7.37
CA LEU A 172 -4.13 -20.42 8.17
C LEU A 172 -4.57 -19.13 7.44
N GLN A 173 -3.66 -18.46 6.74
CA GLN A 173 -3.99 -17.26 5.96
C GLN A 173 -4.84 -17.59 4.75
N GLU A 174 -4.51 -18.66 3.99
CA GLU A 174 -5.31 -19.15 2.87
C GLU A 174 -6.73 -19.49 3.29
N ARG A 175 -6.87 -20.26 4.39
CA ARG A 175 -8.18 -20.64 4.89
C ARG A 175 -8.99 -19.43 5.33
N PHE A 176 -8.37 -18.47 6.01
CA PHE A 176 -9.02 -17.24 6.41
C PHE A 176 -9.42 -16.36 5.22
N CYS A 177 -8.57 -16.26 4.19
CA CYS A 177 -8.90 -15.57 2.94
C CYS A 177 -10.07 -16.24 2.23
N LEU A 178 -10.07 -17.57 2.12
CA LEU A 178 -11.16 -18.32 1.50
C LEU A 178 -12.48 -18.14 2.24
N ASP A 179 -12.49 -18.20 3.57
CA ASP A 179 -13.70 -18.00 4.37
C ASP A 179 -14.22 -16.56 4.25
N LYS A 180 -13.33 -15.58 4.20
CA LYS A 180 -13.66 -14.17 3.89
C LYS A 180 -14.33 -14.06 2.53
N ILE A 181 -13.75 -14.67 1.50
CA ILE A 181 -14.28 -14.63 0.13
C ILE A 181 -15.66 -15.33 0.07
N LYS A 182 -15.83 -16.50 0.69
CA LYS A 182 -17.14 -17.18 0.81
C LYS A 182 -18.19 -16.27 1.42
N SER A 183 -17.83 -15.55 2.47
CA SER A 183 -18.71 -14.59 3.13
C SER A 183 -19.10 -13.44 2.20
N LEU A 184 -18.19 -12.94 1.33
CA LEU A 184 -18.49 -11.91 0.36
C LEU A 184 -19.58 -12.34 -0.64
N TYR A 185 -19.50 -13.57 -1.15
CA TYR A 185 -20.56 -14.11 -2.03
C TYR A 185 -21.90 -14.16 -1.30
N THR A 186 -21.92 -14.73 -0.09
CA THR A 186 -23.15 -14.87 0.71
C THR A 186 -23.76 -13.51 1.05
N LEU A 187 -22.96 -12.56 1.52
CA LEU A 187 -23.41 -11.21 1.89
C LEU A 187 -23.97 -10.44 0.69
N ASN A 188 -23.47 -10.69 -0.51
CA ASN A 188 -24.01 -10.14 -1.73
C ASN A 188 -25.17 -10.97 -2.31
N GLY A 189 -25.59 -12.08 -1.68
CA GLY A 189 -26.61 -12.98 -2.20
C GLY A 189 -26.23 -13.59 -3.55
N LEU A 190 -24.94 -13.91 -3.73
CA LEU A 190 -24.38 -14.65 -4.84
C LEU A 190 -24.15 -16.10 -4.40
N SER A 191 -24.31 -17.07 -5.32
CA SER A 191 -23.96 -18.45 -5.04
C SER A 191 -22.45 -18.62 -5.00
N TYR A 192 -21.93 -19.14 -3.89
CA TYR A 192 -20.55 -19.54 -3.80
C TYR A 192 -20.34 -20.90 -4.48
N GLU A 193 -19.35 -20.96 -5.35
CA GLU A 193 -18.89 -22.19 -5.99
C GLU A 193 -17.36 -22.23 -5.89
N GLU A 194 -16.79 -23.37 -5.49
CA GLU A 194 -15.33 -23.46 -5.25
C GLU A 194 -14.50 -23.19 -6.51
N ASP A 195 -15.03 -23.51 -7.67
CA ASP A 195 -14.38 -23.29 -8.96
C ASP A 195 -14.31 -21.80 -9.38
N LEU A 196 -15.03 -20.92 -8.69
CA LEU A 196 -14.95 -19.47 -8.93
C LEU A 196 -13.76 -18.81 -8.25
N ILE A 197 -13.05 -19.49 -7.35
CA ILE A 197 -11.90 -18.96 -6.67
C ILE A 197 -10.64 -19.65 -7.15
N CYS A 198 -9.75 -18.88 -7.74
CA CYS A 198 -8.49 -19.34 -8.26
C CYS A 198 -7.33 -18.88 -7.38
N CYS A 199 -6.87 -19.76 -6.50
CA CYS A 199 -5.66 -19.53 -5.71
C CYS A 199 -4.44 -20.04 -6.47
N ARG A 200 -3.42 -19.22 -6.64
CA ARG A 200 -2.16 -19.61 -7.28
C ARG A 200 -0.98 -19.05 -6.50
N GLN A 201 0.04 -19.89 -6.37
CA GLN A 201 1.31 -19.43 -5.81
C GLN A 201 2.04 -18.58 -6.85
N VAL A 202 2.12 -17.28 -6.61
CA VAL A 202 2.77 -16.33 -7.51
C VAL A 202 4.08 -15.87 -6.87
N THR A 203 5.18 -16.00 -7.60
CA THR A 203 6.50 -15.45 -7.26
C THR A 203 6.98 -14.60 -8.43
N PRO A 204 8.00 -13.72 -8.26
CA PRO A 204 8.54 -12.97 -9.39
C PRO A 204 8.92 -13.82 -10.60
N GLN A 205 9.48 -15.00 -10.35
CA GLN A 205 9.94 -15.93 -11.39
C GLN A 205 8.79 -16.70 -12.06
N THR A 206 7.66 -16.84 -11.38
CA THR A 206 6.52 -17.60 -11.88
C THR A 206 5.34 -16.74 -12.29
N HIS A 207 5.43 -15.42 -12.10
CA HIS A 207 4.34 -14.46 -12.26
C HIS A 207 3.53 -14.70 -13.55
N HIS A 208 4.11 -14.47 -14.70
CA HIS A 208 3.42 -14.62 -15.99
C HIS A 208 2.87 -16.03 -16.24
N ARG A 209 3.62 -17.07 -15.85
CA ARG A 209 3.16 -18.45 -16.01
C ARG A 209 1.93 -18.73 -15.15
N MET A 210 1.94 -18.34 -13.89
CA MET A 210 0.82 -18.61 -12.98
C MET A 210 -0.44 -17.84 -13.37
N LEU A 211 -0.28 -16.63 -13.89
CA LEU A 211 -1.40 -15.83 -14.38
C LEU A 211 -1.97 -16.39 -15.67
N ASN A 212 -1.13 -16.88 -16.59
CA ASN A 212 -1.59 -17.61 -17.77
C ASN A 212 -2.38 -18.87 -17.40
N GLU A 213 -1.86 -19.68 -16.45
CA GLU A 213 -2.57 -20.87 -15.94
C GLU A 213 -3.90 -20.51 -15.27
N ALA A 214 -3.98 -19.36 -14.58
CA ALA A 214 -5.23 -18.87 -13.98
C ALA A 214 -6.25 -18.46 -15.04
N VAL A 215 -5.82 -17.80 -16.10
CA VAL A 215 -6.69 -17.46 -17.25
C VAL A 215 -7.14 -18.73 -17.98
N ASP A 216 -6.24 -19.69 -18.24
CA ASP A 216 -6.58 -20.97 -18.82
C ASP A 216 -7.62 -21.73 -17.98
N TYR A 217 -7.48 -21.69 -16.64
CA TYR A 217 -8.46 -22.28 -15.73
C TYR A 217 -9.82 -21.58 -15.88
N PHE A 218 -9.85 -20.25 -15.86
CA PHE A 218 -11.06 -19.45 -16.09
C PHE A 218 -11.76 -19.79 -17.41
N LEU A 219 -11.00 -19.95 -18.49
CA LEU A 219 -11.53 -20.26 -19.84
C LEU A 219 -12.19 -21.63 -19.93
N ARG A 220 -11.74 -22.60 -19.11
CA ARG A 220 -12.28 -23.98 -19.06
C ARG A 220 -13.51 -24.14 -18.19
N LEU A 221 -13.86 -23.10 -17.39
CA LEU A 221 -15.01 -23.18 -16.49
C LEU A 221 -16.32 -23.38 -17.26
N LYS A 222 -17.13 -24.38 -16.86
CA LYS A 222 -18.50 -24.51 -17.31
C LYS A 222 -19.31 -23.30 -16.86
N ASN A 223 -20.19 -22.78 -17.73
CA ASN A 223 -20.92 -21.53 -17.44
C ASN A 223 -19.96 -20.43 -17.01
N ARG A 224 -18.97 -20.16 -17.86
CA ARG A 224 -17.89 -19.19 -17.55
C ARG A 224 -18.44 -17.91 -16.93
N PRO A 225 -17.84 -17.42 -15.83
CA PRO A 225 -18.18 -16.14 -15.22
C PRO A 225 -18.06 -14.98 -16.22
N THR A 226 -18.90 -13.99 -16.07
CA THR A 226 -18.89 -12.77 -16.90
C THR A 226 -18.12 -11.63 -16.26
N ALA A 227 -17.62 -11.83 -15.03
CA ALA A 227 -16.77 -10.88 -14.32
C ALA A 227 -15.59 -11.59 -13.65
N VAL A 228 -14.46 -10.93 -13.64
CA VAL A 228 -13.24 -11.30 -12.93
C VAL A 228 -12.88 -10.21 -11.95
N VAL A 229 -12.60 -10.59 -10.71
CA VAL A 229 -12.02 -9.72 -9.68
C VAL A 229 -10.61 -10.20 -9.39
N LEU A 230 -9.66 -9.29 -9.43
CA LEU A 230 -8.25 -9.52 -9.12
C LEU A 230 -7.96 -8.97 -7.73
N SER A 231 -7.27 -9.73 -6.90
CA SER A 231 -6.89 -9.28 -5.54
C SER A 231 -5.75 -8.25 -5.51
N GLY A 232 -5.37 -7.72 -6.66
CA GLY A 232 -4.44 -6.62 -6.84
C GLY A 232 -4.36 -6.21 -8.30
N ASP A 233 -4.29 -4.93 -8.56
CA ASP A 233 -4.21 -4.35 -9.91
C ASP A 233 -2.98 -4.81 -10.68
N ILE A 234 -1.91 -5.19 -9.98
CA ILE A 234 -0.66 -5.67 -10.57
C ILE A 234 -0.85 -6.89 -11.50
N TYR A 235 -1.93 -7.64 -11.33
CA TYR A 235 -2.25 -8.81 -12.13
C TYR A 235 -3.05 -8.49 -13.39
N ALA A 236 -3.54 -7.26 -13.52
CA ALA A 236 -4.47 -6.90 -14.58
C ALA A 236 -3.83 -6.93 -15.98
N GLY A 237 -2.57 -6.51 -16.12
CA GLY A 237 -1.84 -6.52 -17.38
C GLY A 237 -1.83 -7.90 -18.03
N ASP A 238 -1.44 -8.91 -17.27
CA ASP A 238 -1.41 -10.30 -17.71
C ASP A 238 -2.82 -10.84 -18.05
N PHE A 239 -3.80 -10.58 -17.18
CA PHE A 239 -5.19 -10.99 -17.43
C PHE A 239 -5.73 -10.38 -18.73
N TYR A 240 -5.51 -9.08 -18.96
CA TYR A 240 -5.91 -8.42 -20.20
C TYR A 240 -5.25 -9.05 -21.42
N ARG A 241 -3.95 -9.29 -21.36
CA ARG A 241 -3.17 -9.88 -22.44
C ARG A 241 -3.64 -11.28 -22.78
N TYR A 242 -3.77 -12.16 -21.80
CA TYR A 242 -4.13 -13.56 -22.04
C TYR A 242 -5.61 -13.73 -22.42
N LEU A 243 -6.53 -12.97 -21.85
CA LEU A 243 -7.94 -13.00 -22.24
C LEU A 243 -8.14 -12.50 -23.68
N ARG A 244 -7.44 -11.44 -24.07
CA ARG A 244 -7.45 -10.92 -25.44
C ARG A 244 -6.84 -11.92 -26.44
N ALA A 245 -5.73 -12.57 -26.07
CA ALA A 245 -5.13 -13.62 -26.87
C ALA A 245 -6.08 -14.81 -27.09
N ALA A 246 -6.97 -15.08 -26.12
CA ALA A 246 -8.06 -16.05 -26.24
C ALA A 246 -9.30 -15.53 -27.00
N GLY A 247 -9.24 -14.33 -27.57
CA GLY A 247 -10.31 -13.73 -28.37
C GLY A 247 -11.45 -13.10 -27.58
N LEU A 248 -11.26 -12.85 -26.26
CA LEU A 248 -12.25 -12.18 -25.42
C LEU A 248 -12.04 -10.68 -25.41
N ARG A 249 -13.14 -9.94 -25.51
CA ARG A 249 -13.14 -8.48 -25.41
C ARG A 249 -13.43 -8.05 -23.97
N ILE A 250 -12.73 -7.02 -23.53
CA ILE A 250 -12.90 -6.39 -22.23
C ILE A 250 -13.46 -4.98 -22.49
N PRO A 251 -14.63 -4.64 -21.96
CA PRO A 251 -15.47 -5.38 -21.01
C PRO A 251 -16.57 -6.26 -21.63
N GLU A 252 -16.75 -6.29 -22.98
CA GLU A 252 -17.95 -6.80 -23.63
C GLU A 252 -18.21 -8.30 -23.39
N ASP A 253 -17.15 -9.12 -23.31
CA ASP A 253 -17.26 -10.56 -23.10
C ASP A 253 -16.91 -10.96 -21.66
N VAL A 254 -16.08 -10.16 -21.00
CA VAL A 254 -15.70 -10.32 -19.59
C VAL A 254 -15.37 -8.96 -18.96
N SER A 255 -16.06 -8.62 -17.89
CA SER A 255 -15.74 -7.47 -17.05
C SER A 255 -14.56 -7.79 -16.13
N ILE A 256 -13.62 -6.86 -15.93
CA ILE A 256 -12.47 -7.05 -15.04
C ILE A 256 -12.40 -5.88 -14.05
N ALA A 257 -12.19 -6.22 -12.78
CA ALA A 257 -11.94 -5.25 -11.74
C ALA A 257 -10.79 -5.69 -10.83
N GLY A 258 -10.14 -4.73 -10.19
CA GLY A 258 -9.02 -4.96 -9.32
C GLY A 258 -9.14 -4.26 -7.96
N ILE A 259 -8.03 -4.18 -7.27
CA ILE A 259 -7.86 -3.56 -5.95
C ILE A 259 -6.50 -2.85 -5.94
N ASP A 260 -6.36 -1.78 -5.19
CA ASP A 260 -5.17 -0.97 -4.89
C ASP A 260 -5.05 0.34 -5.68
N ASN A 261 -5.81 0.56 -6.74
CA ASN A 261 -5.71 1.73 -7.63
C ASN A 261 -4.26 2.09 -8.00
N LEU A 262 -3.48 1.10 -8.43
CA LEU A 262 -2.05 1.27 -8.75
C LEU A 262 -1.79 2.34 -9.81
N ARG A 263 -2.77 2.62 -10.67
CA ARG A 263 -2.67 3.68 -11.67
C ARG A 263 -2.37 5.05 -11.07
N ARG A 264 -2.82 5.31 -9.83
CA ARG A 264 -2.54 6.55 -9.09
C ARG A 264 -1.03 6.79 -8.92
N TYR A 265 -0.24 5.72 -8.86
CA TYR A 265 1.19 5.76 -8.58
C TYR A 265 2.08 5.67 -9.82
N CYS A 266 1.50 5.61 -11.02
CA CYS A 266 2.23 5.44 -12.27
C CYS A 266 3.25 6.55 -12.57
N SER A 267 3.05 7.76 -12.04
CA SER A 267 4.00 8.87 -12.19
C SER A 267 5.19 8.82 -11.23
N PHE A 268 5.12 7.99 -10.19
CA PHE A 268 6.12 7.95 -9.12
C PHE A 268 6.97 6.68 -9.14
N ILE A 269 6.54 5.65 -9.88
CA ILE A 269 7.18 4.34 -9.88
C ILE A 269 7.94 4.14 -11.18
N ASP A 270 9.10 3.50 -11.05
CA ASP A 270 9.91 3.15 -12.20
C ASP A 270 9.14 2.19 -13.14
N GLN A 271 8.74 2.71 -14.29
CA GLN A 271 8.02 1.96 -15.33
C GLN A 271 8.92 0.95 -16.08
N SER A 272 10.19 0.80 -15.69
CA SER A 272 11.07 -0.24 -16.23
C SER A 272 10.68 -1.65 -15.78
N VAL A 273 9.81 -1.78 -14.78
CA VAL A 273 9.22 -3.06 -14.37
C VAL A 273 8.00 -3.33 -15.26
N ASP A 274 8.13 -4.25 -16.21
CA ASP A 274 7.13 -4.54 -17.25
C ASP A 274 5.70 -4.73 -16.72
N THR A 275 5.53 -5.49 -15.64
CA THR A 275 4.22 -5.75 -15.03
C THR A 275 3.52 -4.50 -14.54
N PHE A 276 4.28 -3.51 -14.08
CA PHE A 276 3.72 -2.26 -13.58
C PHE A 276 3.41 -1.27 -14.71
N ALA A 277 4.29 -1.18 -15.69
CA ALA A 277 4.05 -0.38 -16.88
C ALA A 277 2.76 -0.79 -17.59
N GLU A 278 2.46 -2.11 -17.64
CA GLU A 278 1.21 -2.62 -18.23
C GLU A 278 -0.03 -2.08 -17.51
N VAL A 279 -0.06 -2.05 -16.16
CA VAL A 279 -1.21 -1.54 -15.40
C VAL A 279 -1.48 -0.06 -15.67
N CYS A 280 -0.42 0.72 -15.86
CA CYS A 280 -0.52 2.16 -16.15
C CYS A 280 -1.19 2.46 -17.51
N HIS A 281 -1.08 1.54 -18.46
CA HIS A 281 -1.49 1.71 -19.87
C HIS A 281 -2.64 0.79 -20.29
N LEU A 282 -3.38 0.21 -19.34
CA LEU A 282 -4.54 -0.62 -19.65
C LEU A 282 -5.59 0.15 -20.44
N ASP A 283 -6.10 -0.47 -21.50
CA ASP A 283 -7.23 0.00 -22.30
C ASP A 283 -8.27 -1.13 -22.43
N PRO A 284 -9.49 -0.97 -21.90
CA PRO A 284 -9.94 0.16 -21.07
C PRO A 284 -9.21 0.23 -19.71
N PRO A 285 -9.16 1.40 -19.07
CA PRO A 285 -8.61 1.53 -17.72
C PRO A 285 -9.35 0.62 -16.73
N LEU A 286 -8.64 0.09 -15.74
CA LEU A 286 -9.19 -0.85 -14.77
C LEU A 286 -10.11 -0.16 -13.74
N THR A 287 -11.31 -0.70 -13.55
CA THR A 287 -12.16 -0.43 -12.36
C THR A 287 -11.50 -1.07 -11.15
N THR A 288 -11.35 -0.33 -10.07
CA THR A 288 -10.59 -0.80 -8.92
C THR A 288 -11.10 -0.21 -7.60
N VAL A 289 -10.75 -0.84 -6.49
CA VAL A 289 -10.93 -0.29 -5.15
C VAL A 289 -9.70 0.55 -4.79
N ASP A 290 -9.92 1.82 -4.43
CA ASP A 290 -8.88 2.74 -3.97
C ASP A 290 -8.87 2.81 -2.45
N TYR A 291 -7.70 2.64 -1.87
CA TYR A 291 -7.49 2.79 -0.42
C TYR A 291 -6.87 4.15 -0.11
N PRO A 292 -7.32 4.85 0.95
CA PRO A 292 -6.81 6.16 1.33
C PRO A 292 -5.44 6.04 2.02
N LEU A 293 -4.39 5.68 1.25
CA LEU A 293 -3.06 5.39 1.80
C LEU A 293 -2.42 6.60 2.49
N GLU A 294 -2.67 7.82 2.00
CA GLU A 294 -2.17 9.05 2.62
C GLU A 294 -2.77 9.25 4.01
N GLU A 295 -4.08 9.06 4.15
CA GLU A 295 -4.80 9.17 5.42
C GLU A 295 -4.40 8.04 6.38
N ILE A 296 -4.18 6.83 5.88
CA ILE A 296 -3.69 5.69 6.67
C ILE A 296 -2.29 6.02 7.20
N ALA A 297 -1.39 6.50 6.36
CA ALA A 297 -0.02 6.87 6.73
C ALA A 297 -0.03 7.99 7.77
N SER A 298 -0.82 9.05 7.55
CA SER A 298 -0.96 10.17 8.47
C SER A 298 -1.46 9.73 9.84
N ALA A 299 -2.55 8.97 9.88
CA ALA A 299 -3.12 8.45 11.13
C ALA A 299 -2.15 7.50 11.86
N ALA A 300 -1.39 6.70 11.13
CA ALA A 300 -0.43 5.78 11.73
C ALA A 300 0.75 6.51 12.38
N VAL A 301 1.30 7.53 11.71
CA VAL A 301 2.37 8.37 12.26
C VAL A 301 1.86 9.13 13.49
N GLU A 302 0.68 9.74 13.41
CA GLU A 302 0.08 10.47 14.56
C GLU A 302 -0.13 9.55 15.76
N LEU A 303 -0.69 8.35 15.56
CA LEU A 303 -0.90 7.39 16.64
C LEU A 303 0.41 6.90 17.24
N LEU A 304 1.43 6.68 16.42
CA LEU A 304 2.74 6.26 16.90
C LEU A 304 3.40 7.35 17.72
N LEU A 305 3.36 8.61 17.29
CA LEU A 305 3.88 9.74 18.06
C LEU A 305 3.18 9.88 19.42
N LYS A 306 1.84 9.76 19.43
CA LYS A 306 1.06 9.77 20.68
C LYS A 306 1.46 8.63 21.62
N GLN A 307 1.77 7.44 21.10
CA GLN A 307 2.23 6.31 21.91
C GLN A 307 3.66 6.51 22.44
N ILE A 308 4.52 7.20 21.68
CA ILE A 308 5.87 7.55 22.13
C ILE A 308 5.78 8.53 23.29
N GLU A 309 4.91 9.53 23.21
CA GLU A 309 4.68 10.51 24.28
C GLU A 309 4.00 9.89 25.51
N ASN A 310 3.07 8.98 25.30
CA ASN A 310 2.33 8.29 26.36
C ASN A 310 2.14 6.80 26.06
N PRO A 311 3.08 5.94 26.48
CA PRO A 311 3.04 4.50 26.23
C PRO A 311 1.85 3.75 26.86
N LEU A 312 1.15 4.37 27.81
CA LEU A 312 0.00 3.77 28.50
C LEU A 312 -1.33 4.02 27.78
N GLN A 313 -1.32 4.67 26.61
CA GLN A 313 -2.56 4.88 25.85
C GLN A 313 -3.24 3.55 25.48
N PRO A 314 -4.60 3.53 25.47
CA PRO A 314 -5.34 2.36 24.99
C PRO A 314 -4.96 2.03 23.55
N ARG A 315 -4.80 0.75 23.27
CA ARG A 315 -4.60 0.26 21.90
C ARG A 315 -5.85 0.53 21.08
N ARG A 316 -5.64 0.90 19.82
CA ARG A 316 -6.73 1.25 18.89
C ARG A 316 -6.58 0.46 17.62
N ARG A 317 -7.71 0.11 17.03
CA ARG A 317 -7.78 -0.40 15.66
C ARG A 317 -8.64 0.56 14.85
N ILE A 318 -8.06 1.16 13.83
CA ILE A 318 -8.72 2.10 12.92
C ILE A 318 -8.71 1.47 11.53
N LEU A 319 -9.89 1.39 10.92
CA LEU A 319 -10.06 1.00 9.52
C LEU A 319 -10.60 2.20 8.76
N LEU A 320 -9.95 2.55 7.66
CA LEU A 320 -10.38 3.63 6.77
C LEU A 320 -11.15 3.05 5.59
N GLN A 321 -12.26 3.70 5.25
CA GLN A 321 -13.12 3.25 4.18
C GLN A 321 -12.48 3.48 2.82
N PRO A 322 -12.52 2.47 1.93
CA PRO A 322 -12.08 2.60 0.55
C PRO A 322 -13.12 3.29 -0.33
N GLU A 323 -12.70 3.66 -1.53
CA GLU A 323 -13.57 4.17 -2.60
C GLU A 323 -13.54 3.21 -3.80
N LEU A 324 -14.64 3.16 -4.55
CA LEU A 324 -14.72 2.40 -5.79
C LEU A 324 -14.51 3.35 -6.98
N ILE A 325 -13.40 3.16 -7.69
CA ILE A 325 -13.06 3.93 -8.89
C ILE A 325 -13.62 3.19 -10.11
N LEU A 326 -14.72 3.72 -10.64
CA LEU A 326 -15.40 3.14 -11.80
C LEU A 326 -14.77 3.63 -13.10
N THR A 327 -14.51 2.68 -13.99
CA THR A 327 -13.99 2.93 -15.33
C THR A 327 -14.69 2.02 -16.36
N ASN A 328 -14.16 1.97 -17.58
CA ASN A 328 -14.77 1.22 -18.68
C ASN A 328 -14.35 -0.27 -18.76
N SER A 329 -13.69 -0.82 -17.73
CA SER A 329 -13.32 -2.25 -17.71
C SER A 329 -14.45 -3.17 -17.27
N ILE A 330 -15.58 -2.61 -16.87
CA ILE A 330 -16.79 -3.34 -16.48
C ILE A 330 -18.00 -2.85 -17.25
N THR A 331 -18.93 -3.74 -17.51
CA THR A 331 -20.20 -3.43 -18.19
C THR A 331 -21.31 -4.36 -17.69
N LYS A 332 -22.54 -4.15 -18.12
CA LYS A 332 -23.66 -5.04 -17.79
C LYS A 332 -23.38 -6.48 -18.27
N ALA A 333 -23.68 -7.45 -17.43
CA ALA A 333 -23.58 -8.84 -17.80
C ALA A 333 -24.44 -9.14 -19.03
N LYS A 334 -23.88 -9.85 -20.02
CA LYS A 334 -24.67 -10.38 -21.14
C LYS A 334 -25.69 -11.36 -20.59
N GLY A 335 -26.97 -11.11 -20.85
CA GLY A 335 -28.03 -12.09 -20.58
C GLY A 335 -27.67 -13.42 -21.23
N LYS A 336 -27.94 -14.54 -20.55
CA LYS A 336 -27.86 -15.87 -21.21
C LYS A 336 -28.80 -15.84 -22.42
N ARG A 337 -28.21 -15.97 -23.63
CA ARG A 337 -28.97 -16.28 -24.84
C ARG A 337 -29.48 -17.69 -24.76
#